data_3d0ab77846b12075d7a76687e7b46435
#
_entry.id   3d0ab77846b12075d7a76687e7b46435
#
_cell.length_a   1.000
_cell.length_b   1.000
_cell.length_c   1.000
_cell.angle_alpha   90.00
_cell.angle_beta   90.00
_cell.angle_gamma   90.00
#
_symmetry.space_group_name_H-M   'P 1'
#
loop_
_entity.id
_entity.type
_entity.pdbx_description
1 polymer ?
#
loop_
_entity_poly.entity_id
_entity_poly.type
_entity_poly.pdbx_seq_one_letter_code
_entity_poly.pdbx_strand_id
1 'polypeptide(L)'
;MNAPLPVLRGFHPDPSICRVGEDFYLVTSTFEFFPGVPVYHSKNLVNWMPVAHCLATKELLDLDGCAPSQGIYAPTLRYHKGRFYMTTTDVSGVGNFIVYTDDIRGAWKGPFPVDQGGIDPSLLFDDDGTVYFASAASMDDKSQIFLCEVDPDTGERLSESVWICAGTGGRCAEAPHLYKKDGWYYLLLAEGGTEYGHMVTVFRAGSPYGPYEGCPNNPVLTHKDIWNHPVQAVGHADLVEDQNGRWWCVCLGVRPLSGQLHNLGRETFLAPCRWENGWPVLGDAGTLPEPASFAQMLPAPYGEYRSGFTDDFSCQTLPLAYAGIRYIDEKKIRRNAQAHVMTLSGDGTALSTPNAAPMFLGIRQAAFACAMEAELTLGSGGKAGIAAYYGDSYYYAVFLENTDGKTVVGIEKAVHDIRVRQVFEIAEKGPVQLSIHTGKDMYAFFVRMNGEQHLLGGGAAAGLCTEGTRVKTFTGTFLGMFCERGEATFSAFSVKEEEEDDR
;
A
#
# COMPACT_ATOMS: atom_id res chain seq x y z
N MET A 1 -10.64 25.48 -3.43
CA MET A 1 -9.38 25.26 -2.66
C MET A 1 -8.74 23.98 -3.22
N ASN A 2 -7.50 24.07 -3.66
CA ASN A 2 -6.79 22.86 -4.13
C ASN A 2 -6.46 21.99 -2.92
N ALA A 3 -7.09 20.82 -2.80
CA ALA A 3 -6.83 19.89 -1.71
C ALA A 3 -5.38 19.34 -1.76
N PRO A 4 -4.78 18.97 -0.60
CA PRO A 4 -3.56 18.18 -0.60
C PRO A 4 -3.74 16.93 -1.44
N LEU A 5 -2.81 16.68 -2.38
CA LEU A 5 -2.82 15.49 -3.21
C LEU A 5 -1.77 14.50 -2.70
N PRO A 6 -2.10 13.19 -2.65
CA PRO A 6 -1.10 12.20 -2.29
C PRO A 6 0.01 12.12 -3.35
N VAL A 7 1.24 11.90 -2.89
CA VAL A 7 2.40 11.67 -3.77
C VAL A 7 2.46 10.22 -4.27
N LEU A 8 1.84 9.28 -3.53
CA LEU A 8 1.49 7.94 -4.00
C LEU A 8 0.00 7.73 -3.75
N ARG A 9 -0.76 7.63 -4.85
CA ARG A 9 -2.22 7.49 -4.83
C ARG A 9 -2.65 6.03 -4.71
N GLY A 10 -3.79 5.81 -4.08
CA GLY A 10 -4.31 4.48 -3.80
C GLY A 10 -3.62 3.84 -2.60
N PHE A 11 -3.75 2.54 -2.45
CA PHE A 11 -3.25 1.78 -1.31
C PHE A 11 -1.71 1.80 -1.20
N HIS A 12 -1.18 2.83 -0.54
CA HIS A 12 0.24 3.02 -0.20
C HIS A 12 0.36 3.53 1.24
N PRO A 13 0.03 2.69 2.24
CA PRO A 13 0.05 3.07 3.65
C PRO A 13 1.44 2.97 4.25
N ASP A 14 1.58 3.55 5.45
CA ASP A 14 2.72 3.34 6.34
C ASP A 14 4.06 3.64 5.64
N PRO A 15 4.22 4.85 5.03
CA PRO A 15 5.39 5.15 4.23
C PRO A 15 6.64 5.28 5.09
N SER A 16 7.76 4.69 4.63
CA SER A 16 9.07 4.98 5.16
C SER A 16 10.03 5.37 4.04
N ILE A 17 10.92 6.34 4.33
CA ILE A 17 11.75 7.00 3.33
C ILE A 17 13.22 7.06 3.76
N CYS A 18 14.13 6.89 2.79
CA CYS A 18 15.55 7.20 2.97
C CYS A 18 16.12 7.92 1.75
N ARG A 19 17.28 8.55 1.93
CA ARG A 19 18.00 9.29 0.88
C ARG A 19 19.41 8.73 0.66
N VAL A 20 19.81 8.67 -0.61
CA VAL A 20 21.17 8.31 -1.03
C VAL A 20 21.64 9.34 -2.06
N GLY A 21 22.50 10.27 -1.63
CA GLY A 21 22.89 11.38 -2.49
C GLY A 21 21.72 12.30 -2.84
N GLU A 22 21.34 12.34 -4.11
CA GLU A 22 20.18 13.10 -4.62
C GLU A 22 18.94 12.23 -4.85
N ASP A 23 19.04 10.92 -4.56
CA ASP A 23 17.99 9.94 -4.81
C ASP A 23 17.24 9.63 -3.52
N PHE A 24 15.91 9.61 -3.61
CA PHE A 24 15.03 9.21 -2.52
C PHE A 24 14.39 7.86 -2.83
N TYR A 25 14.29 7.03 -1.81
CA TYR A 25 13.64 5.72 -1.88
C TYR A 25 12.57 5.63 -0.80
N LEU A 26 11.40 5.14 -1.18
CA LEU A 26 10.23 5.03 -0.30
C LEU A 26 9.64 3.63 -0.42
N VAL A 27 9.20 3.10 0.71
CA VAL A 27 8.53 1.80 0.84
C VAL A 27 7.20 1.96 1.55
N THR A 28 6.27 1.01 1.32
CA THR A 28 4.95 0.98 1.96
C THR A 28 4.55 -0.45 2.32
N SER A 29 3.62 -0.61 3.27
CA SER A 29 3.05 -1.92 3.65
C SER A 29 2.28 -2.55 2.50
N THR A 30 2.16 -3.88 2.53
CA THR A 30 1.41 -4.62 1.51
C THR A 30 0.40 -5.62 2.08
N PHE A 31 0.45 -5.89 3.38
CA PHE A 31 -0.41 -6.86 4.04
C PHE A 31 -0.41 -8.21 3.32
N GLU A 32 -1.56 -8.72 2.87
CA GLU A 32 -1.72 -9.98 2.15
C GLU A 32 -1.32 -9.92 0.67
N PHE A 33 -0.87 -8.78 0.14
CA PHE A 33 -0.54 -8.67 -1.29
C PHE A 33 0.93 -8.96 -1.57
N PHE A 34 1.17 -9.72 -2.64
CA PHE A 34 2.50 -10.13 -3.12
C PHE A 34 2.77 -9.57 -4.52
N PRO A 35 4.01 -9.13 -4.87
CA PRO A 35 5.20 -9.08 -4.03
C PRO A 35 5.07 -8.04 -2.89
N GLY A 36 5.77 -8.32 -1.77
CA GLY A 36 5.70 -7.45 -0.59
C GLY A 36 6.68 -6.29 -0.63
N VAL A 37 6.28 -5.19 0.00
CA VAL A 37 7.08 -3.98 0.22
C VAL A 37 7.65 -3.41 -1.08
N PRO A 38 6.83 -2.73 -1.90
CA PRO A 38 7.29 -2.05 -3.11
C PRO A 38 8.27 -0.93 -2.77
N VAL A 39 9.29 -0.78 -3.59
CA VAL A 39 10.27 0.30 -3.51
C VAL A 39 10.01 1.30 -4.61
N TYR A 40 9.81 2.54 -4.23
CA TYR A 40 9.66 3.68 -5.13
C TYR A 40 10.90 4.55 -5.10
N HIS A 41 11.27 5.10 -6.24
CA HIS A 41 12.40 6.03 -6.42
C HIS A 41 11.90 7.39 -6.87
N SER A 42 12.49 8.46 -6.33
CA SER A 42 12.24 9.85 -6.72
C SER A 42 13.50 10.70 -6.60
N LYS A 43 13.57 11.79 -7.38
CA LYS A 43 14.56 12.88 -7.20
C LYS A 43 13.95 14.16 -6.62
N ASN A 44 12.62 14.20 -6.49
CA ASN A 44 11.90 15.42 -6.14
C ASN A 44 10.84 15.24 -5.05
N LEU A 45 10.71 14.02 -4.49
CA LEU A 45 9.74 13.66 -3.45
C LEU A 45 8.26 13.66 -3.88
N VAL A 46 7.95 14.00 -5.13
CA VAL A 46 6.59 14.10 -5.68
C VAL A 46 6.33 13.06 -6.75
N ASN A 47 7.26 12.94 -7.71
CA ASN A 47 7.13 11.96 -8.78
C ASN A 47 7.88 10.68 -8.40
N TRP A 48 7.13 9.64 -8.10
CA TRP A 48 7.64 8.35 -7.66
C TRP A 48 7.48 7.29 -8.75
N MET A 49 8.52 6.50 -8.97
CA MET A 49 8.52 5.37 -9.91
C MET A 49 8.80 4.08 -9.15
N PRO A 50 8.01 3.01 -9.32
CA PRO A 50 8.33 1.71 -8.76
C PRO A 50 9.62 1.17 -9.41
N VAL A 51 10.56 0.69 -8.60
CA VAL A 51 11.88 0.22 -9.08
C VAL A 51 12.19 -1.21 -8.65
N ALA A 52 11.56 -1.70 -7.58
CA ALA A 52 11.76 -3.06 -7.05
C ALA A 52 10.65 -3.42 -6.03
N HIS A 53 10.77 -4.60 -5.45
CA HIS A 53 10.12 -5.01 -4.21
C HIS A 53 11.17 -5.61 -3.27
N CYS A 54 11.09 -5.31 -1.98
CA CYS A 54 12.00 -5.90 -0.99
C CYS A 54 11.75 -7.40 -0.80
N LEU A 55 10.49 -7.82 -0.89
CA LEU A 55 10.04 -9.19 -0.61
C LEU A 55 9.41 -9.79 -1.87
N ALA A 56 10.26 -10.11 -2.86
CA ALA A 56 9.84 -10.50 -4.21
C ALA A 56 9.80 -12.02 -4.44
N THR A 57 10.23 -12.83 -3.49
CA THR A 57 10.26 -14.30 -3.62
C THR A 57 9.57 -14.99 -2.44
N LYS A 58 9.16 -16.24 -2.64
CA LYS A 58 8.47 -17.01 -1.58
C LYS A 58 9.39 -17.30 -0.39
N GLU A 59 10.69 -17.37 -0.60
CA GLU A 59 11.70 -17.56 0.45
C GLU A 59 11.80 -16.33 1.36
N LEU A 60 11.56 -15.14 0.82
CA LEU A 60 11.57 -13.89 1.57
C LEU A 60 10.21 -13.58 2.20
N LEU A 61 9.12 -14.07 1.59
CA LEU A 61 7.75 -13.81 2.03
C LEU A 61 6.82 -14.96 1.66
N ASP A 62 6.35 -15.69 2.66
CA ASP A 62 5.33 -16.73 2.51
C ASP A 62 4.01 -16.28 3.17
N LEU A 63 3.03 -15.94 2.35
CA LEU A 63 1.69 -15.52 2.78
C LEU A 63 0.64 -16.62 2.63
N ASP A 64 1.02 -17.89 2.48
CA ASP A 64 0.07 -18.99 2.36
C ASP A 64 -0.84 -19.07 3.60
N GLY A 65 -2.15 -19.03 3.38
CA GLY A 65 -3.14 -19.05 4.46
C GLY A 65 -3.31 -17.72 5.22
N CYS A 66 -2.58 -16.68 4.85
CA CYS A 66 -2.68 -15.36 5.45
C CYS A 66 -4.12 -14.81 5.34
N ALA A 67 -4.69 -14.35 6.44
CA ALA A 67 -6.01 -13.72 6.43
C ALA A 67 -5.95 -12.30 5.82
N PRO A 68 -7.06 -11.77 5.29
CA PRO A 68 -7.12 -10.39 4.82
C PRO A 68 -6.64 -9.39 5.89
N SER A 69 -5.84 -8.41 5.47
CA SER A 69 -5.23 -7.38 6.33
C SER A 69 -4.28 -7.92 7.41
N GLN A 70 -3.79 -9.13 7.24
CA GLN A 70 -2.65 -9.69 7.95
C GLN A 70 -1.41 -9.65 7.03
N GLY A 71 -0.34 -10.36 7.37
CA GLY A 71 0.92 -10.40 6.59
C GLY A 71 1.83 -9.24 6.91
N ILE A 72 2.24 -8.46 5.89
CA ILE A 72 3.28 -7.45 5.99
C ILE A 72 2.74 -6.09 6.42
N TYR A 73 3.04 -5.71 7.66
CA TYR A 73 2.73 -4.43 8.26
C TYR A 73 3.77 -3.36 7.91
N ALA A 74 3.84 -2.28 8.70
CA ALA A 74 4.66 -1.12 8.36
C ALA A 74 6.16 -1.46 8.19
N PRO A 75 6.73 -1.16 7.01
CA PRO A 75 8.16 -1.29 6.78
C PRO A 75 8.91 -0.02 7.19
N THR A 76 10.16 -0.17 7.60
CA THR A 76 11.12 0.94 7.69
C THR A 76 12.30 0.68 6.77
N LEU A 77 12.64 1.65 5.93
CA LEU A 77 13.80 1.61 5.03
C LEU A 77 14.89 2.55 5.51
N ARG A 78 16.11 2.04 5.62
CA ARG A 78 17.29 2.86 5.97
C ARG A 78 18.46 2.52 5.04
N TYR A 79 19.33 3.50 4.81
CA TYR A 79 20.57 3.31 4.06
C TYR A 79 21.77 3.63 4.96
N HIS A 80 22.70 2.68 5.07
CA HIS A 80 23.89 2.83 5.88
C HIS A 80 25.11 2.19 5.22
N LYS A 81 26.20 2.94 5.06
CA LYS A 81 27.51 2.46 4.54
C LYS A 81 27.42 1.63 3.26
N GLY A 82 26.62 2.07 2.28
CA GLY A 82 26.53 1.40 0.98
C GLY A 82 25.45 0.33 0.89
N ARG A 83 24.66 0.11 1.94
CA ARG A 83 23.64 -0.95 2.02
C ARG A 83 22.28 -0.40 2.43
N PHE A 84 21.24 -0.92 1.82
CA PHE A 84 19.86 -0.71 2.22
C PHE A 84 19.43 -1.79 3.20
N TYR A 85 18.79 -1.40 4.28
CA TYR A 85 18.15 -2.25 5.27
C TYR A 85 16.66 -1.95 5.29
N MET A 86 15.84 -2.99 5.22
CA MET A 86 14.40 -2.88 5.44
C MET A 86 13.99 -3.80 6.57
N THR A 87 13.25 -3.28 7.52
CA THR A 87 12.64 -4.06 8.60
C THR A 87 11.12 -3.90 8.56
N THR A 88 10.40 -4.96 8.91
CA THR A 88 8.93 -4.98 8.97
C THR A 88 8.46 -6.10 9.88
N THR A 89 7.16 -6.21 10.08
CA THR A 89 6.52 -7.32 10.79
C THR A 89 5.67 -8.13 9.83
N ASP A 90 5.90 -9.43 9.78
CA ASP A 90 4.91 -10.38 9.26
C ASP A 90 4.07 -10.90 10.44
N VAL A 91 2.86 -10.36 10.59
CA VAL A 91 1.99 -10.71 11.72
C VAL A 91 1.36 -12.10 11.59
N SER A 92 1.41 -12.70 10.41
CA SER A 92 0.93 -14.07 10.16
C SER A 92 2.02 -15.13 10.14
N GLY A 93 3.30 -14.70 10.20
CA GLY A 93 4.45 -15.58 10.00
C GLY A 93 5.60 -15.31 10.97
N VAL A 94 6.71 -14.81 10.45
CA VAL A 94 8.01 -14.74 11.15
C VAL A 94 8.08 -13.68 12.26
N GLY A 95 7.10 -12.78 12.35
CA GLY A 95 7.15 -11.62 13.26
C GLY A 95 8.04 -10.51 12.73
N ASN A 96 8.79 -9.84 13.61
CA ASN A 96 9.74 -8.81 13.21
C ASN A 96 10.98 -9.41 12.55
N PHE A 97 11.41 -8.84 11.43
CA PHE A 97 12.61 -9.28 10.72
C PHE A 97 13.30 -8.15 9.94
N ILE A 98 14.54 -8.39 9.57
CA ILE A 98 15.35 -7.50 8.73
C ILE A 98 15.65 -8.22 7.41
N VAL A 99 15.63 -7.47 6.30
CA VAL A 99 16.24 -7.86 5.03
C VAL A 99 17.16 -6.75 4.56
N TYR A 100 18.21 -7.08 3.80
CA TYR A 100 19.12 -6.08 3.27
C TYR A 100 19.60 -6.38 1.86
N THR A 101 20.09 -5.33 1.18
CA THR A 101 20.73 -5.44 -0.15
C THR A 101 21.77 -4.34 -0.35
N ASP A 102 22.78 -4.63 -1.14
CA ASP A 102 23.76 -3.64 -1.59
C ASP A 102 23.28 -2.91 -2.87
N ASP A 103 22.30 -3.47 -3.59
CA ASP A 103 21.64 -2.87 -4.75
C ASP A 103 20.11 -2.87 -4.55
N ILE A 104 19.51 -1.71 -4.48
CA ILE A 104 18.06 -1.53 -4.24
C ILE A 104 17.18 -2.24 -5.29
N ARG A 105 17.70 -2.45 -6.50
CA ARG A 105 17.04 -3.17 -7.60
C ARG A 105 17.43 -4.63 -7.68
N GLY A 106 18.40 -5.03 -6.86
CA GLY A 106 18.94 -6.39 -6.83
C GLY A 106 18.18 -7.32 -5.91
N ALA A 107 18.78 -8.47 -5.66
CA ALA A 107 18.24 -9.46 -4.72
C ALA A 107 18.43 -8.99 -3.26
N TRP A 108 17.41 -9.16 -2.45
CA TRP A 108 17.44 -8.94 -1.01
C TRP A 108 17.86 -10.23 -0.28
N LYS A 109 18.56 -10.07 0.83
CA LYS A 109 19.00 -11.17 1.72
C LYS A 109 18.15 -11.17 2.98
N GLY A 110 17.84 -12.36 3.50
CA GLY A 110 17.01 -12.59 4.66
C GLY A 110 15.90 -13.59 4.38
N PRO A 111 14.78 -13.59 5.13
CA PRO A 111 14.54 -12.73 6.31
C PRO A 111 15.42 -13.13 7.50
N PHE A 112 15.90 -12.14 8.24
CA PHE A 112 16.64 -12.33 9.50
C PHE A 112 15.71 -11.94 10.65
N PRO A 113 15.11 -12.90 11.38
CA PRO A 113 14.19 -12.62 12.46
C PRO A 113 14.86 -11.85 13.61
N VAL A 114 14.12 -10.91 14.20
CA VAL A 114 14.55 -10.17 15.40
C VAL A 114 13.69 -10.60 16.58
N ASP A 115 14.33 -11.09 17.64
CA ASP A 115 13.65 -11.51 18.87
C ASP A 115 13.25 -10.31 19.74
N GLN A 116 12.42 -9.44 19.16
CA GLN A 116 11.67 -8.39 19.83
C GLN A 116 10.26 -8.37 19.28
N GLY A 117 9.27 -8.54 20.16
CA GLY A 117 7.86 -8.58 19.79
C GLY A 117 7.31 -7.21 19.34
N GLY A 118 6.03 -7.20 19.00
CA GLY A 118 5.32 -6.00 18.58
C GLY A 118 5.28 -5.81 17.07
N ILE A 119 4.93 -4.59 16.64
CA ILE A 119 4.75 -4.22 15.23
C ILE A 119 5.52 -2.93 14.91
N ASP A 120 5.52 -2.55 13.65
CA ASP A 120 6.07 -1.29 13.13
C ASP A 120 7.54 -1.06 13.52
N PRO A 121 8.43 -2.03 13.23
CA PRO A 121 9.82 -1.90 13.66
C PRO A 121 10.55 -0.82 12.88
N SER A 122 11.52 -0.18 13.55
CA SER A 122 12.44 0.74 12.89
C SER A 122 13.90 0.52 13.31
N LEU A 123 14.81 1.02 12.48
CA LEU A 123 16.26 0.99 12.72
C LEU A 123 16.83 2.39 12.84
N LEU A 124 17.69 2.61 13.83
CA LEU A 124 18.58 3.77 13.93
C LEU A 124 20.02 3.28 13.92
N PHE A 125 20.81 3.72 12.94
CA PHE A 125 22.26 3.54 12.89
C PHE A 125 22.92 4.74 13.57
N ASP A 126 23.47 4.56 14.76
CA ASP A 126 24.10 5.65 15.52
C ASP A 126 25.55 5.90 15.08
N ASP A 127 26.08 7.08 15.44
CA ASP A 127 27.43 7.53 15.07
C ASP A 127 28.55 6.69 15.68
N ASP A 128 28.30 6.04 16.84
CA ASP A 128 29.24 5.15 17.50
C ASP A 128 29.27 3.72 16.91
N GLY A 129 28.38 3.45 15.95
CA GLY A 129 28.25 2.17 15.28
C GLY A 129 27.20 1.25 15.89
N THR A 130 26.55 1.63 16.98
CA THR A 130 25.42 0.90 17.57
C THR A 130 24.22 0.97 16.64
N VAL A 131 23.50 -0.14 16.49
CA VAL A 131 22.25 -0.18 15.73
C VAL A 131 21.10 -0.48 16.68
N TYR A 132 20.18 0.47 16.77
CA TYR A 132 18.99 0.35 17.61
C TYR A 132 17.81 -0.15 16.80
N PHE A 133 17.04 -1.05 17.40
CA PHE A 133 15.79 -1.58 16.87
C PHE A 133 14.66 -1.19 17.83
N ALA A 134 13.71 -0.41 17.32
CA ALA A 134 12.52 -0.01 18.07
C ALA A 134 11.28 -0.73 17.50
N SER A 135 10.32 -1.07 18.36
CA SER A 135 9.01 -1.60 17.93
C SER A 135 7.92 -1.22 18.95
N ALA A 136 6.67 -1.26 18.49
CA ALA A 136 5.50 -1.02 19.33
C ALA A 136 4.89 -2.35 19.78
N ALA A 137 4.84 -2.60 21.08
CA ALA A 137 4.23 -3.81 21.65
C ALA A 137 3.13 -3.44 22.65
N SER A 138 2.14 -4.33 22.80
CA SER A 138 1.11 -4.17 23.81
C SER A 138 1.60 -4.65 25.15
N MET A 139 1.45 -3.80 26.18
CA MET A 139 1.70 -4.15 27.57
C MET A 139 0.57 -3.54 28.43
N ASP A 140 -0.07 -4.35 29.27
CA ASP A 140 -1.22 -3.94 30.09
C ASP A 140 -2.34 -3.26 29.28
N ASP A 141 -2.70 -3.86 28.14
CA ASP A 141 -3.69 -3.36 27.16
C ASP A 141 -3.38 -1.99 26.55
N LYS A 142 -2.13 -1.52 26.66
CA LYS A 142 -1.65 -0.28 26.02
C LYS A 142 -0.49 -0.56 25.10
N SER A 143 -0.48 0.09 23.93
CA SER A 143 0.69 0.11 23.06
C SER A 143 1.81 0.91 23.70
N GLN A 144 3.00 0.40 23.67
CA GLN A 144 4.19 1.01 24.25
C GLN A 144 5.41 0.73 23.38
N ILE A 145 6.40 1.58 23.45
CA ILE A 145 7.60 1.50 22.61
C ILE A 145 8.74 0.85 23.37
N PHE A 146 9.33 -0.15 22.74
CA PHE A 146 10.49 -0.88 23.21
C PHE A 146 11.68 -0.68 22.30
N LEU A 147 12.89 -0.72 22.87
CA LEU A 147 14.16 -0.53 22.19
C LEU A 147 15.14 -1.61 22.60
N CYS A 148 15.88 -2.17 21.65
CA CYS A 148 17.05 -3.00 21.88
C CYS A 148 18.16 -2.67 20.89
N GLU A 149 19.35 -3.20 21.10
CA GLU A 149 20.45 -3.19 20.15
C GLU A 149 20.42 -4.47 19.33
N VAL A 150 20.73 -4.37 18.03
CA VAL A 150 20.73 -5.52 17.12
C VAL A 150 21.96 -5.53 16.21
N ASP A 151 22.33 -6.71 15.75
CA ASP A 151 23.15 -6.87 14.55
C ASP A 151 22.22 -6.84 13.33
N PRO A 152 22.28 -5.81 12.47
CA PRO A 152 21.34 -5.67 11.36
C PRO A 152 21.59 -6.67 10.23
N ASP A 153 22.74 -7.35 10.19
CA ASP A 153 23.10 -8.33 9.17
C ASP A 153 22.60 -9.74 9.52
N THR A 154 22.32 -10.01 10.79
CA THR A 154 21.87 -11.32 11.29
C THR A 154 20.51 -11.30 11.98
N GLY A 155 20.01 -10.12 12.38
CA GLY A 155 18.82 -9.95 13.21
C GLY A 155 19.07 -10.29 14.69
N GLU A 156 20.28 -10.66 15.09
CA GLU A 156 20.61 -11.01 16.47
C GLU A 156 20.39 -9.80 17.40
N ARG A 157 19.63 -10.00 18.47
CA ARG A 157 19.44 -9.02 19.51
C ARG A 157 20.66 -9.01 20.44
N LEU A 158 21.33 -7.86 20.57
CA LEU A 158 22.58 -7.68 21.30
C LEU A 158 22.39 -7.13 22.72
N SER A 159 21.18 -6.65 23.06
CA SER A 159 20.84 -6.15 24.39
C SER A 159 19.45 -6.59 24.81
N GLU A 160 19.12 -6.41 26.10
CA GLU A 160 17.75 -6.57 26.59
C GLU A 160 16.81 -5.56 25.93
N SER A 161 15.54 -5.96 25.71
CA SER A 161 14.49 -5.08 25.23
C SER A 161 14.01 -4.18 26.38
N VAL A 162 14.16 -2.87 26.21
CA VAL A 162 13.86 -1.87 27.24
C VAL A 162 12.67 -1.03 26.82
N TRP A 163 11.70 -0.84 27.70
CA TRP A 163 10.65 0.15 27.53
C TRP A 163 11.23 1.57 27.53
N ILE A 164 10.82 2.40 26.56
CA ILE A 164 11.35 3.77 26.41
C ILE A 164 10.26 4.85 26.42
N CYS A 165 9.04 4.55 25.93
CA CYS A 165 7.99 5.55 25.82
C CYS A 165 6.60 4.90 25.73
N ALA A 166 5.57 5.60 26.26
CA ALA A 166 4.16 5.23 26.15
C ALA A 166 3.35 6.22 25.28
N GLY A 167 4.03 7.07 24.50
CA GLY A 167 3.37 8.15 23.77
C GLY A 167 2.78 9.21 24.72
N THR A 168 1.74 9.89 24.27
CA THR A 168 1.00 10.87 25.08
C THR A 168 0.07 10.22 26.11
N GLY A 169 0.04 8.88 26.18
CA GLY A 169 -0.86 8.11 27.04
C GLY A 169 -2.21 7.83 26.41
N GLY A 170 -2.37 8.17 25.13
CA GLY A 170 -3.52 7.84 24.32
C GLY A 170 -3.52 6.39 23.82
N ARG A 171 -4.39 6.14 22.82
CA ARG A 171 -4.56 4.83 22.18
C ARG A 171 -3.48 4.63 21.10
N CYS A 172 -2.96 3.40 20.97
CA CYS A 172 -2.12 2.95 19.87
C CYS A 172 -0.88 3.84 19.66
N ALA A 173 0.03 3.92 20.65
CA ALA A 173 1.37 4.45 20.41
C ALA A 173 2.14 3.41 19.58
N GLU A 174 2.40 3.71 18.30
CA GLU A 174 2.97 2.79 17.31
C GLU A 174 3.89 3.52 16.34
N ALA A 175 4.48 2.82 15.36
CA ALA A 175 5.36 3.38 14.33
C ALA A 175 6.53 4.22 14.90
N PRO A 176 7.35 3.66 15.80
CA PRO A 176 8.45 4.40 16.38
C PRO A 176 9.56 4.65 15.36
N HIS A 177 9.86 5.90 15.04
CA HIS A 177 11.04 6.28 14.26
C HIS A 177 11.98 7.12 15.11
N LEU A 178 13.23 6.66 15.24
CA LEU A 178 14.29 7.35 15.96
C LEU A 178 15.19 8.15 15.01
N TYR A 179 15.51 9.38 15.41
CA TYR A 179 16.44 10.26 14.70
C TYR A 179 17.44 10.86 15.68
N LYS A 180 18.68 11.08 15.23
CA LYS A 180 19.67 11.82 15.99
C LYS A 180 19.93 13.16 15.32
N LYS A 181 19.72 14.25 16.05
CA LYS A 181 19.94 15.61 15.53
C LYS A 181 20.37 16.56 16.66
N ASP A 182 21.44 17.32 16.41
CA ASP A 182 21.95 18.36 17.32
C ASP A 182 22.16 17.86 18.76
N GLY A 183 22.60 16.59 18.91
CA GLY A 183 22.88 15.96 20.21
C GLY A 183 21.64 15.39 20.92
N TRP A 184 20.46 15.47 20.31
CA TRP A 184 19.22 14.88 20.80
C TRP A 184 18.81 13.65 20.00
N TYR A 185 18.18 12.69 20.70
CA TYR A 185 17.45 11.59 20.09
C TYR A 185 15.96 11.95 20.05
N TYR A 186 15.40 12.04 18.85
CA TYR A 186 13.99 12.30 18.62
C TYR A 186 13.27 10.97 18.35
N LEU A 187 12.13 10.78 18.98
CA LEU A 187 11.23 9.65 18.77
C LEU A 187 9.92 10.17 18.19
N LEU A 188 9.67 9.83 16.95
CA LEU A 188 8.42 10.11 16.24
C LEU A 188 7.50 8.90 16.41
N LEU A 189 6.22 9.13 16.72
CA LEU A 189 5.21 8.09 16.91
C LEU A 189 3.95 8.41 16.12
N ALA A 190 3.23 7.35 15.74
CA ALA A 190 1.81 7.42 15.40
C ALA A 190 0.98 7.13 16.65
N GLU A 191 -0.11 7.88 16.85
CA GLU A 191 -1.06 7.64 17.93
C GLU A 191 -2.50 7.83 17.46
N GLY A 192 -3.48 7.38 18.25
CA GLY A 192 -4.90 7.50 17.96
C GLY A 192 -5.47 6.32 17.15
N GLY A 193 -4.62 5.45 16.65
CA GLY A 193 -4.94 4.36 15.72
C GLY A 193 -5.15 4.87 14.30
N THR A 194 -5.00 4.02 13.30
CA THR A 194 -5.03 4.37 11.86
C THR A 194 -6.44 4.68 11.33
N GLU A 195 -7.20 5.44 12.10
CA GLU A 195 -8.59 5.87 11.86
C GLU A 195 -8.66 7.40 11.95
N TYR A 196 -9.86 7.95 12.05
CA TYR A 196 -10.10 9.42 12.07
C TYR A 196 -9.51 10.15 13.29
N GLY A 197 -9.05 9.43 14.33
CA GLY A 197 -8.29 9.96 15.45
C GLY A 197 -6.78 9.98 15.27
N HIS A 198 -6.27 9.55 14.11
CA HIS A 198 -4.85 9.37 13.84
C HIS A 198 -4.05 10.67 13.94
N MET A 199 -2.83 10.59 14.46
CA MET A 199 -1.97 11.75 14.67
C MET A 199 -0.50 11.34 14.76
N VAL A 200 0.39 12.31 14.57
CA VAL A 200 1.84 12.19 14.79
C VAL A 200 2.21 12.92 16.05
N THR A 201 2.96 12.26 16.94
CA THR A 201 3.54 12.86 18.15
C THR A 201 5.04 12.72 18.15
N VAL A 202 5.74 13.62 18.84
CA VAL A 202 7.19 13.67 18.90
C VAL A 202 7.66 13.80 20.34
N PHE A 203 8.73 13.08 20.65
CA PHE A 203 9.42 13.10 21.92
C PHE A 203 10.92 13.26 21.66
N ARG A 204 11.70 13.73 22.65
CA ARG A 204 13.17 13.76 22.56
C ARG A 204 13.84 13.41 23.88
N ALA A 205 15.07 12.93 23.81
CA ALA A 205 15.90 12.60 24.96
C ALA A 205 17.38 12.85 24.67
N GLY A 206 18.20 12.96 25.70
CA GLY A 206 19.65 13.02 25.59
C GLY A 206 20.32 11.65 25.37
N SER A 207 19.56 10.56 25.45
CA SER A 207 20.00 9.18 25.25
C SER A 207 18.91 8.41 24.49
N PRO A 208 19.26 7.40 23.66
CA PRO A 208 18.27 6.58 22.96
C PRO A 208 17.33 5.82 23.91
N TYR A 209 17.78 5.56 25.13
CA TYR A 209 16.98 4.91 26.18
C TYR A 209 16.15 5.88 27.04
N GLY A 210 16.17 7.20 26.70
CA GLY A 210 15.41 8.20 27.43
C GLY A 210 16.14 8.78 28.65
N PRO A 211 15.40 9.39 29.58
CA PRO A 211 13.97 9.61 29.57
C PRO A 211 13.52 10.59 28.47
N TYR A 212 12.43 10.27 27.79
CA TYR A 212 11.88 11.09 26.70
C TYR A 212 10.94 12.17 27.24
N GLU A 213 11.14 13.42 26.81
CA GLU A 213 10.21 14.54 27.01
C GLU A 213 9.34 14.73 25.77
N GLY A 214 8.03 14.94 25.95
CA GLY A 214 7.11 15.18 24.85
C GLY A 214 7.20 16.59 24.29
N CYS A 215 7.02 16.74 22.98
CA CYS A 215 6.91 18.06 22.35
C CYS A 215 5.72 18.83 22.97
N PRO A 216 5.91 20.11 23.38
CA PRO A 216 4.83 20.90 23.96
C PRO A 216 3.63 21.10 23.02
N ASN A 217 3.85 20.95 21.70
CA ASN A 217 2.85 21.14 20.66
C ASN A 217 2.29 19.82 20.10
N ASN A 218 2.46 18.69 20.84
CA ASN A 218 1.86 17.42 20.41
C ASN A 218 0.32 17.51 20.40
N PRO A 219 -0.35 16.94 19.36
CA PRO A 219 0.23 16.29 18.18
C PRO A 219 0.83 17.28 17.19
N VAL A 220 1.96 16.92 16.57
CA VAL A 220 2.66 17.78 15.61
C VAL A 220 2.11 17.70 14.18
N LEU A 221 1.27 16.69 13.89
CA LEU A 221 0.53 16.55 12.63
C LEU A 221 -0.74 15.73 12.87
N THR A 222 -1.91 16.29 12.51
CA THR A 222 -3.20 15.57 12.59
C THR A 222 -4.31 16.35 11.90
N HIS A 223 -5.36 15.64 11.46
CA HIS A 223 -6.64 16.23 11.00
C HIS A 223 -7.84 15.78 11.84
N LYS A 224 -7.60 15.14 12.99
CA LYS A 224 -8.65 14.52 13.82
C LYS A 224 -9.81 15.46 14.23
N ASP A 225 -9.53 16.75 14.31
CA ASP A 225 -10.51 17.76 14.72
C ASP A 225 -10.96 18.65 13.53
N ILE A 226 -10.57 18.31 12.30
CA ILE A 226 -10.86 19.08 11.08
C ILE A 226 -11.74 18.25 10.15
N TRP A 227 -12.99 18.04 10.52
CA TRP A 227 -13.94 17.13 9.85
C TRP A 227 -14.21 17.43 8.37
N ASN A 228 -14.06 18.69 7.95
CA ASN A 228 -14.30 19.11 6.57
C ASN A 228 -13.02 19.08 5.70
N HIS A 229 -11.89 18.64 6.26
CA HIS A 229 -10.68 18.56 5.47
C HIS A 229 -10.80 17.40 4.46
N PRO A 230 -10.41 17.59 3.17
CA PRO A 230 -10.55 16.55 2.13
C PRO A 230 -9.64 15.33 2.35
N VAL A 231 -8.67 15.44 3.24
CA VAL A 231 -7.82 14.33 3.69
C VAL A 231 -8.04 14.11 5.17
N GLN A 232 -8.22 12.88 5.59
CA GLN A 232 -8.51 12.48 6.97
C GLN A 232 -7.50 11.42 7.44
N ALA A 233 -7.57 11.04 8.72
CA ALA A 233 -6.76 9.98 9.33
C ALA A 233 -5.24 10.16 9.13
N VAL A 234 -4.74 11.38 9.21
CA VAL A 234 -3.33 11.72 8.95
C VAL A 234 -2.45 11.30 10.12
N GLY A 235 -1.45 10.47 9.85
CA GLY A 235 -0.51 9.95 10.84
C GLY A 235 0.58 9.09 10.22
N HIS A 236 1.25 8.26 11.00
CA HIS A 236 2.28 7.31 10.62
C HIS A 236 3.34 7.96 9.70
N ALA A 237 4.17 8.81 10.27
CA ALA A 237 5.10 9.65 9.53
C ALA A 237 6.55 9.16 9.64
N ASP A 238 7.33 9.37 8.58
CA ASP A 238 8.79 9.23 8.58
C ASP A 238 9.43 10.50 8.02
N LEU A 239 10.61 10.86 8.51
CA LEU A 239 11.31 12.10 8.16
C LEU A 239 12.56 11.84 7.33
N VAL A 240 12.85 12.75 6.40
CA VAL A 240 14.08 12.71 5.60
C VAL A 240 14.64 14.12 5.41
N GLU A 241 15.97 14.25 5.45
CA GLU A 241 16.67 15.46 5.07
C GLU A 241 17.10 15.39 3.60
N ASP A 242 16.80 16.43 2.80
CA ASP A 242 17.25 16.52 1.41
C ASP A 242 18.70 16.99 1.30
N GLN A 243 19.26 16.97 0.09
CA GLN A 243 20.63 17.38 -0.19
C GLN A 243 20.90 18.87 0.06
N ASN A 244 19.85 19.67 0.29
CA ASN A 244 19.95 21.10 0.58
C ASN A 244 19.79 21.41 2.08
N GLY A 245 19.70 20.36 2.94
CA GLY A 245 19.52 20.47 4.38
C GLY A 245 18.08 20.80 4.80
N ARG A 246 17.11 20.66 3.90
CA ARG A 246 15.69 20.81 4.22
C ARG A 246 15.11 19.47 4.66
N TRP A 247 14.23 19.52 5.64
CA TRP A 247 13.57 18.33 6.14
C TRP A 247 12.16 18.18 5.55
N TRP A 248 11.79 16.94 5.31
CA TRP A 248 10.53 16.54 4.73
C TRP A 248 9.91 15.44 5.57
N CYS A 249 8.58 15.40 5.58
CA CYS A 249 7.76 14.40 6.23
C CYS A 249 6.94 13.66 5.17
N VAL A 250 7.06 12.34 5.10
CA VAL A 250 6.07 11.49 4.45
C VAL A 250 5.14 10.94 5.51
N CYS A 251 3.86 10.83 5.22
CA CYS A 251 2.86 10.30 6.14
C CYS A 251 1.70 9.67 5.38
N LEU A 252 0.88 8.90 6.06
CA LEU A 252 -0.35 8.40 5.46
C LEU A 252 -1.54 9.32 5.74
N GLY A 253 -2.56 9.19 4.89
CA GLY A 253 -3.89 9.78 5.06
C GLY A 253 -4.89 9.09 4.16
N VAL A 254 -6.17 9.38 4.32
CA VAL A 254 -7.24 8.85 3.46
C VAL A 254 -8.00 9.99 2.79
N ARG A 255 -8.45 9.78 1.56
CA ARG A 255 -9.42 10.63 0.87
C ARG A 255 -10.79 9.96 0.98
N PRO A 256 -11.74 10.53 1.73
CA PRO A 256 -13.08 9.94 1.86
C PRO A 256 -13.89 9.99 0.56
N LEU A 257 -14.73 8.98 0.34
CA LEU A 257 -15.76 8.94 -0.73
C LEU A 257 -16.85 9.96 -0.42
N SER A 258 -17.59 9.71 0.68
CA SER A 258 -18.56 10.59 1.27
C SER A 258 -18.60 10.35 2.77
N GLY A 259 -18.79 11.40 3.56
CA GLY A 259 -18.70 11.28 5.00
C GLY A 259 -17.34 10.75 5.46
N GLN A 260 -17.32 9.58 6.08
CA GLN A 260 -16.11 8.95 6.59
C GLN A 260 -15.76 7.62 5.88
N LEU A 261 -16.39 7.33 4.74
CA LEU A 261 -16.11 6.10 3.98
C LEU A 261 -14.90 6.28 3.09
N HIS A 262 -13.99 5.30 3.02
CA HIS A 262 -12.87 5.30 2.08
C HIS A 262 -12.60 3.90 1.50
N ASN A 263 -12.30 3.84 0.21
CA ASN A 263 -12.07 2.60 -0.54
C ASN A 263 -10.72 2.56 -1.28
N LEU A 264 -10.04 3.70 -1.44
CA LEU A 264 -8.72 3.73 -2.07
C LEU A 264 -7.63 3.19 -1.15
N GLY A 265 -7.93 3.03 0.14
CA GLY A 265 -6.94 2.73 1.17
C GLY A 265 -6.25 3.99 1.70
N ARG A 266 -5.27 3.79 2.55
CA ARG A 266 -4.40 4.84 3.09
C ARG A 266 -3.36 5.17 2.02
N GLU A 267 -3.18 6.44 1.71
CA GLU A 267 -2.33 6.96 0.66
C GLU A 267 -1.14 7.71 1.26
N THR A 268 -0.04 7.85 0.53
CA THR A 268 1.14 8.57 1.01
C THR A 268 1.09 10.04 0.62
N PHE A 269 1.28 10.91 1.61
CA PHE A 269 1.34 12.36 1.47
C PHE A 269 2.74 12.88 1.82
N LEU A 270 3.03 14.10 1.36
CA LEU A 270 4.28 14.82 1.62
C LEU A 270 3.98 16.15 2.30
N ALA A 271 4.78 16.51 3.31
CA ALA A 271 4.75 17.81 3.95
C ALA A 271 6.18 18.30 4.23
N PRO A 272 6.44 19.63 4.18
CA PRO A 272 7.71 20.18 4.67
C PRO A 272 7.80 20.01 6.19
N CYS A 273 9.04 19.85 6.67
CA CYS A 273 9.34 19.84 8.10
C CYS A 273 10.32 20.98 8.41
N ARG A 274 9.99 21.85 9.34
CA ARG A 274 10.88 22.90 9.87
C ARG A 274 11.26 22.57 11.30
N TRP A 275 12.41 23.04 11.74
CA TRP A 275 12.87 22.88 13.11
C TRP A 275 12.79 24.23 13.83
N GLU A 276 11.97 24.32 14.87
CA GLU A 276 11.73 25.53 15.65
C GLU A 276 11.92 25.24 17.15
N ASN A 277 12.77 25.99 17.81
CA ASN A 277 13.08 25.80 19.25
C ASN A 277 13.47 24.36 19.62
N GLY A 278 14.15 23.66 18.69
CA GLY A 278 14.60 22.27 18.89
C GLY A 278 13.48 21.23 18.75
N TRP A 279 12.37 21.55 18.07
CA TRP A 279 11.26 20.63 17.78
C TRP A 279 10.85 20.70 16.30
N PRO A 280 10.43 19.57 15.69
CA PRO A 280 9.92 19.58 14.33
C PRO A 280 8.51 20.18 14.28
N VAL A 281 8.28 21.02 13.28
CA VAL A 281 6.98 21.56 12.90
C VAL A 281 6.65 21.01 11.54
N LEU A 282 5.62 20.15 11.49
CA LEU A 282 5.23 19.44 10.29
C LEU A 282 4.14 20.18 9.54
N GLY A 283 4.29 20.26 8.22
CA GLY A 283 3.31 20.86 7.33
C GLY A 283 3.04 22.34 7.62
N ASP A 284 1.76 22.71 7.52
CA ASP A 284 1.26 24.04 7.87
C ASP A 284 0.71 24.01 9.30
N ALA A 285 1.64 24.26 10.25
CA ALA A 285 1.35 24.27 11.69
C ALA A 285 0.58 23.02 12.19
N GLY A 286 0.98 21.83 11.72
CA GLY A 286 0.40 20.55 12.14
C GLY A 286 -0.71 20.00 11.24
N THR A 287 -0.88 20.56 10.05
CA THR A 287 -1.81 20.08 9.02
C THR A 287 -1.10 19.85 7.68
N LEU A 288 -1.64 18.99 6.82
CA LEU A 288 -1.11 18.81 5.47
C LEU A 288 -1.35 20.05 4.62
N PRO A 289 -0.28 20.66 4.05
CA PRO A 289 -0.40 21.83 3.20
C PRO A 289 -0.82 21.47 1.78
N GLU A 290 -1.33 22.43 1.03
CA GLU A 290 -1.51 22.31 -0.41
C GLU A 290 -0.13 22.20 -1.11
N PRO A 291 0.05 21.31 -2.11
CA PRO A 291 1.33 21.11 -2.79
C PRO A 291 1.92 22.39 -3.39
N ALA A 292 1.09 23.29 -3.87
CA ALA A 292 1.53 24.57 -4.44
C ALA A 292 2.28 25.45 -3.42
N SER A 293 2.01 25.31 -2.12
CA SER A 293 2.63 26.11 -1.06
C SER A 293 4.09 25.79 -0.84
N PHE A 294 4.53 24.57 -1.16
CA PHE A 294 5.93 24.14 -0.97
C PHE A 294 6.63 23.69 -2.27
N ALA A 295 5.98 23.84 -3.42
CA ALA A 295 6.52 23.40 -4.71
C ALA A 295 7.91 23.96 -5.03
N GLN A 296 8.17 25.22 -4.68
CA GLN A 296 9.46 25.87 -4.87
C GLN A 296 10.56 25.42 -3.88
N MET A 297 10.17 24.72 -2.82
CA MET A 297 11.09 24.18 -1.81
C MET A 297 11.60 22.79 -2.19
N LEU A 298 10.95 22.09 -3.14
CA LEU A 298 11.30 20.74 -3.54
C LEU A 298 12.76 20.65 -4.03
N PRO A 299 13.44 19.51 -3.77
CA PRO A 299 14.86 19.35 -4.11
C PRO A 299 15.15 19.39 -5.62
N ALA A 300 14.16 19.06 -6.45
CA ALA A 300 14.20 19.17 -7.90
C ALA A 300 12.82 19.50 -8.46
N PRO A 301 12.71 20.09 -9.69
CA PRO A 301 11.44 20.31 -10.34
C PRO A 301 10.67 19.00 -10.53
N TYR A 302 9.33 19.07 -10.49
CA TYR A 302 8.46 17.93 -10.73
C TYR A 302 7.62 18.16 -11.99
N GLY A 303 7.33 17.05 -12.68
CA GLY A 303 6.43 17.03 -13.85
C GLY A 303 4.99 16.70 -13.46
N GLU A 304 4.14 16.60 -14.47
CA GLU A 304 2.76 16.17 -14.28
C GLU A 304 2.72 14.74 -13.70
N TYR A 305 1.72 14.48 -12.88
CA TYR A 305 1.41 13.14 -12.41
C TYR A 305 0.94 12.29 -13.60
N ARG A 306 1.55 11.13 -13.81
CA ARG A 306 1.08 10.17 -14.80
C ARG A 306 -0.09 9.39 -14.21
N SER A 307 -1.28 9.66 -14.71
CA SER A 307 -2.48 8.93 -14.35
C SER A 307 -2.65 7.67 -15.18
N GLY A 308 -3.19 6.63 -14.53
CA GLY A 308 -3.57 5.40 -15.19
C GLY A 308 -2.43 4.40 -15.42
N PHE A 309 -2.84 3.23 -15.87
CA PHE A 309 -1.98 2.07 -16.17
C PHE A 309 -2.47 1.41 -17.46
N THR A 310 -1.54 1.04 -18.32
CA THR A 310 -1.84 0.24 -19.53
C THR A 310 -0.75 -0.82 -19.70
N ASP A 311 -1.16 -2.05 -19.88
CA ASP A 311 -0.28 -3.15 -20.28
C ASP A 311 -0.75 -3.67 -21.64
N ASP A 312 0.03 -3.43 -22.68
CA ASP A 312 -0.17 -3.92 -24.04
C ASP A 312 0.49 -5.28 -24.26
N PHE A 313 1.01 -5.88 -23.18
CA PHE A 313 1.70 -7.17 -23.16
C PHE A 313 2.92 -7.29 -24.09
N SER A 314 3.46 -6.16 -24.55
CA SER A 314 4.67 -6.11 -25.38
C SER A 314 5.97 -6.47 -24.65
N CYS A 315 5.95 -6.49 -23.31
CA CYS A 315 7.08 -6.85 -22.46
C CYS A 315 6.96 -8.30 -21.96
N GLN A 316 8.06 -9.05 -21.88
CA GLN A 316 8.07 -10.41 -21.34
C GLN A 316 7.94 -10.46 -19.82
N THR A 317 8.47 -9.46 -19.13
CA THR A 317 8.38 -9.36 -17.67
C THR A 317 7.08 -8.72 -17.22
N LEU A 318 6.58 -9.12 -16.06
CA LEU A 318 5.45 -8.45 -15.43
C LEU A 318 5.86 -7.04 -14.99
N PRO A 319 5.05 -6.01 -15.29
CA PRO A 319 5.20 -4.69 -14.70
C PRO A 319 5.20 -4.74 -13.16
N LEU A 320 6.08 -3.96 -12.52
CA LEU A 320 6.19 -3.87 -11.05
C LEU A 320 4.92 -3.35 -10.36
N ALA A 321 3.98 -2.78 -11.10
CA ALA A 321 2.70 -2.32 -10.56
C ALA A 321 1.73 -3.44 -10.22
N TYR A 322 1.89 -4.63 -10.81
CA TYR A 322 1.02 -5.76 -10.50
C TYR A 322 1.26 -6.32 -9.11
N ALA A 323 0.17 -6.62 -8.45
CA ALA A 323 0.14 -7.38 -7.22
C ALA A 323 -0.85 -8.56 -7.34
N GLY A 324 -0.50 -9.68 -6.73
CA GLY A 324 -1.36 -10.84 -6.54
C GLY A 324 -1.86 -10.93 -5.11
N ILE A 325 -2.90 -11.70 -4.91
CA ILE A 325 -3.44 -12.01 -3.59
C ILE A 325 -2.60 -13.14 -3.00
N ARG A 326 -1.83 -12.87 -1.96
CA ARG A 326 -0.90 -13.77 -1.23
C ARG A 326 0.28 -14.29 -2.04
N TYR A 327 0.10 -14.61 -3.32
CA TYR A 327 1.16 -15.10 -4.19
C TYR A 327 0.85 -14.85 -5.67
N ILE A 328 1.87 -14.70 -6.47
CA ILE A 328 1.81 -14.73 -7.95
C ILE A 328 2.52 -16.01 -8.42
N ASP A 329 1.76 -16.99 -8.86
CA ASP A 329 2.33 -18.19 -9.47
C ASP A 329 2.69 -17.91 -10.94
N GLU A 330 3.93 -17.54 -11.19
CA GLU A 330 4.40 -17.22 -12.55
C GLU A 330 4.24 -18.39 -13.54
N LYS A 331 4.14 -19.64 -13.06
CA LYS A 331 3.88 -20.81 -13.93
C LYS A 331 2.49 -20.78 -14.55
N LYS A 332 1.56 -20.05 -13.94
CA LYS A 332 0.20 -19.83 -14.45
C LYS A 332 0.08 -18.62 -15.38
N ILE A 333 1.18 -17.93 -15.67
CA ILE A 333 1.22 -16.72 -16.48
C ILE A 333 2.12 -16.97 -17.69
N ARG A 334 1.57 -16.80 -18.88
CA ARG A 334 2.35 -16.87 -20.13
C ARG A 334 2.20 -15.58 -20.90
N ARG A 335 3.27 -14.83 -21.06
CA ARG A 335 3.32 -13.63 -21.89
C ARG A 335 3.91 -13.96 -23.26
N ASN A 336 3.25 -13.49 -24.32
CA ASN A 336 3.77 -13.52 -25.67
C ASN A 336 3.88 -12.08 -26.19
N ALA A 337 5.07 -11.51 -26.04
CA ALA A 337 5.33 -10.11 -26.41
C ALA A 337 5.16 -9.83 -27.92
N GLN A 338 5.39 -10.84 -28.78
CA GLN A 338 5.22 -10.68 -30.25
C GLN A 338 3.74 -10.65 -30.65
N ALA A 339 2.91 -11.42 -29.96
CA ALA A 339 1.47 -11.46 -30.18
C ALA A 339 0.70 -10.41 -29.35
N HIS A 340 1.38 -9.68 -28.47
CA HIS A 340 0.78 -8.73 -27.52
C HIS A 340 -0.35 -9.37 -26.70
N VAL A 341 -0.10 -10.53 -26.12
CA VAL A 341 -1.09 -11.25 -25.29
C VAL A 341 -0.47 -11.79 -24.02
N MET A 342 -1.32 -11.90 -23.01
CA MET A 342 -1.03 -12.61 -21.76
C MET A 342 -2.09 -13.66 -21.48
N THR A 343 -1.67 -14.90 -21.26
CA THR A 343 -2.56 -16.00 -20.87
C THR A 343 -2.42 -16.28 -19.39
N LEU A 344 -3.54 -16.29 -18.69
CA LEU A 344 -3.67 -16.69 -17.29
C LEU A 344 -4.33 -18.07 -17.21
N SER A 345 -3.83 -18.93 -16.32
CA SER A 345 -4.36 -20.28 -16.07
C SER A 345 -4.90 -20.36 -14.64
N GLY A 346 -6.18 -20.74 -14.49
CA GLY A 346 -6.83 -20.94 -13.21
C GLY A 346 -6.89 -22.42 -12.81
N ASP A 347 -6.79 -22.69 -11.52
CA ASP A 347 -6.84 -24.05 -10.94
C ASP A 347 -8.15 -24.40 -10.23
N GLY A 348 -9.15 -23.51 -10.31
CA GLY A 348 -10.45 -23.64 -9.63
C GLY A 348 -10.54 -22.80 -8.36
N THR A 349 -9.48 -22.10 -7.96
CA THR A 349 -9.50 -21.22 -6.79
C THR A 349 -10.22 -19.92 -7.14
N ALA A 350 -11.37 -19.67 -6.49
CA ALA A 350 -12.16 -18.46 -6.69
C ALA A 350 -11.61 -17.29 -5.90
N LEU A 351 -11.92 -16.06 -6.33
CA LEU A 351 -11.60 -14.80 -5.58
C LEU A 351 -12.14 -14.84 -4.14
N SER A 352 -13.24 -15.57 -3.94
CA SER A 352 -13.90 -15.71 -2.64
C SER A 352 -13.40 -16.88 -1.79
N THR A 353 -12.41 -17.63 -2.24
CA THR A 353 -11.87 -18.73 -1.43
C THR A 353 -11.09 -18.16 -0.26
N PRO A 354 -11.51 -18.38 0.99
CA PRO A 354 -10.87 -17.76 2.15
C PRO A 354 -9.40 -18.10 2.24
N ASN A 355 -8.57 -17.09 2.47
CA ASN A 355 -7.13 -17.19 2.70
C ASN A 355 -6.37 -17.94 1.59
N ALA A 356 -6.92 -18.01 0.38
CA ALA A 356 -6.28 -18.65 -0.76
C ALA A 356 -5.53 -17.62 -1.64
N ALA A 357 -4.71 -18.15 -2.56
CA ALA A 357 -4.01 -17.38 -3.59
C ALA A 357 -4.64 -17.64 -4.98
N PRO A 358 -5.79 -17.02 -5.31
CA PRO A 358 -6.40 -17.17 -6.63
C PRO A 358 -5.51 -16.56 -7.71
N MET A 359 -5.65 -17.01 -8.96
CA MET A 359 -4.97 -16.34 -10.08
C MET A 359 -5.59 -14.96 -10.31
N PHE A 360 -4.96 -13.95 -9.76
CA PHE A 360 -5.33 -12.53 -9.82
C PHE A 360 -4.09 -11.67 -10.03
N LEU A 361 -4.16 -10.75 -10.97
CA LEU A 361 -3.16 -9.71 -11.19
C LEU A 361 -3.86 -8.35 -11.18
N GLY A 362 -3.65 -7.58 -10.13
CA GLY A 362 -4.28 -6.29 -9.94
C GLY A 362 -3.29 -5.16 -9.75
N ILE A 363 -3.75 -3.97 -10.00
CA ILE A 363 -3.08 -2.70 -9.66
C ILE A 363 -3.93 -1.93 -8.65
N ARG A 364 -3.31 -1.09 -7.87
CA ARG A 364 -4.00 -0.25 -6.88
C ARG A 364 -4.91 0.75 -7.57
N GLN A 365 -6.17 0.85 -7.14
CA GLN A 365 -7.06 1.91 -7.59
C GLN A 365 -6.54 3.25 -7.06
N ALA A 366 -6.14 4.16 -7.95
CA ALA A 366 -5.48 5.42 -7.60
C ALA A 366 -6.41 6.64 -7.60
N ALA A 367 -7.61 6.52 -8.21
CA ALA A 367 -8.62 7.57 -8.25
C ALA A 367 -10.02 6.99 -8.03
N PHE A 368 -10.96 7.83 -7.61
CA PHE A 368 -12.35 7.41 -7.44
C PHE A 368 -12.97 7.07 -8.79
N ALA A 369 -12.83 7.96 -9.77
CA ALA A 369 -13.32 7.75 -11.13
C ALA A 369 -12.23 7.11 -12.00
N CYS A 370 -12.42 5.85 -12.36
CA CYS A 370 -11.56 5.08 -13.25
C CYS A 370 -12.38 4.22 -14.20
N ALA A 371 -11.89 4.06 -15.44
CA ALA A 371 -12.32 3.00 -16.34
C ALA A 371 -11.27 1.88 -16.37
N MET A 372 -11.61 0.71 -15.86
CA MET A 372 -10.85 -0.52 -16.07
C MET A 372 -11.41 -1.28 -17.24
N GLU A 373 -10.58 -1.59 -18.23
CA GLU A 373 -10.96 -2.33 -19.42
C GLU A 373 -10.02 -3.51 -19.65
N ALA A 374 -10.59 -4.63 -20.08
CA ALA A 374 -9.81 -5.76 -20.57
C ALA A 374 -10.52 -6.41 -21.76
N GLU A 375 -9.74 -6.85 -22.73
CA GLU A 375 -10.21 -7.70 -23.83
C GLU A 375 -9.64 -9.10 -23.65
N LEU A 376 -10.50 -10.10 -23.67
CA LEU A 376 -10.07 -11.49 -23.44
C LEU A 376 -10.83 -12.49 -24.29
N THR A 377 -10.15 -13.62 -24.56
CA THR A 377 -10.73 -14.84 -25.12
C THR A 377 -10.64 -15.95 -24.07
N LEU A 378 -11.76 -16.63 -23.85
CA LEU A 378 -11.85 -17.70 -22.85
C LEU A 378 -11.65 -19.07 -23.49
N GLY A 379 -10.80 -19.92 -22.90
CA GLY A 379 -10.66 -21.32 -23.27
C GLY A 379 -11.89 -22.15 -22.86
N SER A 380 -11.98 -23.39 -23.38
CA SER A 380 -13.11 -24.28 -23.06
C SER A 380 -13.16 -24.60 -21.57
N GLY A 381 -14.37 -24.58 -20.97
CA GLY A 381 -14.59 -24.87 -19.54
C GLY A 381 -14.01 -23.82 -18.58
N GLY A 382 -13.57 -22.65 -19.09
CA GLY A 382 -12.97 -21.60 -18.30
C GLY A 382 -13.97 -20.67 -17.59
N LYS A 383 -13.46 -19.94 -16.59
CA LYS A 383 -14.08 -18.75 -15.98
C LYS A 383 -12.98 -17.73 -15.68
N ALA A 384 -13.07 -16.54 -16.27
CA ALA A 384 -12.10 -15.48 -16.12
C ALA A 384 -12.72 -14.11 -16.39
N GLY A 385 -12.06 -13.04 -15.98
CA GLY A 385 -12.54 -11.69 -16.21
C GLY A 385 -11.72 -10.63 -15.48
N ILE A 386 -12.40 -9.56 -15.07
CA ILE A 386 -11.84 -8.44 -14.33
C ILE A 386 -12.60 -8.22 -13.02
N ALA A 387 -11.91 -7.72 -12.00
CA ALA A 387 -12.52 -7.48 -10.70
C ALA A 387 -11.98 -6.21 -10.03
N ALA A 388 -12.86 -5.52 -9.30
CA ALA A 388 -12.51 -4.61 -8.24
C ALA A 388 -12.50 -5.44 -6.95
N TYR A 389 -11.31 -5.68 -6.41
CA TYR A 389 -11.07 -6.56 -5.26
C TYR A 389 -10.61 -5.77 -4.05
N TYR A 390 -11.27 -5.98 -2.92
CA TYR A 390 -10.95 -5.37 -1.63
C TYR A 390 -10.57 -6.44 -0.58
N GLY A 391 -11.09 -7.66 -0.71
CA GLY A 391 -10.82 -8.80 0.15
C GLY A 391 -11.65 -10.01 -0.25
N ASP A 392 -11.39 -11.18 0.35
CA ASP A 392 -12.01 -12.48 0.01
C ASP A 392 -13.55 -12.43 0.04
N SER A 393 -14.13 -11.58 0.86
CA SER A 393 -15.58 -11.39 1.00
C SER A 393 -16.09 -10.05 0.46
N TYR A 394 -15.23 -9.25 -0.18
CA TYR A 394 -15.53 -7.89 -0.64
C TYR A 394 -14.92 -7.67 -2.02
N TYR A 395 -15.68 -7.95 -3.07
CA TYR A 395 -15.25 -7.71 -4.45
C TYR A 395 -16.44 -7.59 -5.41
N TYR A 396 -16.21 -6.96 -6.54
CA TYR A 396 -17.09 -6.90 -7.69
C TYR A 396 -16.37 -7.41 -8.92
N ALA A 397 -16.93 -8.40 -9.61
CA ALA A 397 -16.32 -9.01 -10.79
C ALA A 397 -17.26 -8.98 -11.98
N VAL A 398 -16.68 -8.79 -13.17
CA VAL A 398 -17.31 -9.05 -14.47
C VAL A 398 -16.53 -10.16 -15.14
N PHE A 399 -17.20 -11.21 -15.60
CA PHE A 399 -16.51 -12.40 -16.07
C PHE A 399 -17.17 -13.03 -17.29
N LEU A 400 -16.38 -13.79 -18.03
CA LEU A 400 -16.85 -14.79 -18.99
C LEU A 400 -16.77 -16.18 -18.37
N GLU A 401 -17.73 -17.03 -18.70
CA GLU A 401 -17.74 -18.43 -18.26
C GLU A 401 -18.26 -19.33 -19.37
N ASN A 402 -17.57 -20.44 -19.59
CA ASN A 402 -18.02 -21.50 -20.48
C ASN A 402 -18.64 -22.63 -19.68
N THR A 403 -19.96 -22.86 -19.88
CA THR A 403 -20.71 -23.90 -19.21
C THR A 403 -21.62 -24.63 -20.23
N ASP A 404 -21.51 -25.95 -20.29
CA ASP A 404 -22.34 -26.79 -21.17
C ASP A 404 -22.33 -26.40 -22.66
N GLY A 405 -21.16 -25.95 -23.15
CA GLY A 405 -20.95 -25.54 -24.53
C GLY A 405 -21.51 -24.16 -24.88
N LYS A 406 -21.95 -23.38 -23.88
CA LYS A 406 -22.41 -22.01 -23.99
C LYS A 406 -21.44 -21.09 -23.33
N THR A 407 -21.28 -19.89 -23.90
CA THR A 407 -20.55 -18.79 -23.27
C THR A 407 -21.55 -17.84 -22.63
N VAL A 408 -21.30 -17.49 -21.37
CA VAL A 408 -22.06 -16.46 -20.66
C VAL A 408 -21.14 -15.34 -20.22
N VAL A 409 -21.65 -14.11 -20.22
CA VAL A 409 -21.07 -12.99 -19.47
C VAL A 409 -21.82 -12.86 -18.16
N GLY A 410 -21.11 -12.59 -17.07
CA GLY A 410 -21.74 -12.45 -15.77
C GLY A 410 -21.14 -11.37 -14.92
N ILE A 411 -21.90 -10.98 -13.90
CA ILE A 411 -21.43 -10.17 -12.78
C ILE A 411 -21.53 -10.99 -11.50
N GLU A 412 -20.54 -10.82 -10.64
CA GLU A 412 -20.52 -11.38 -9.30
C GLU A 412 -20.18 -10.28 -8.30
N LYS A 413 -20.99 -10.15 -7.26
CA LYS A 413 -20.78 -9.19 -6.17
C LYS A 413 -20.74 -9.94 -4.85
N ALA A 414 -19.68 -9.71 -4.09
CA ALA A 414 -19.55 -10.18 -2.72
C ALA A 414 -19.39 -8.96 -1.80
N VAL A 415 -20.26 -8.86 -0.82
CA VAL A 415 -20.20 -7.87 0.25
C VAL A 415 -20.55 -8.58 1.53
N HIS A 416 -19.56 -8.92 2.34
CA HIS A 416 -19.65 -9.73 3.53
C HIS A 416 -20.23 -11.14 3.23
N ASP A 417 -21.40 -11.49 3.75
CA ASP A 417 -22.13 -12.75 3.56
C ASP A 417 -23.13 -12.70 2.38
N ILE A 418 -23.29 -11.53 1.76
CA ILE A 418 -24.19 -11.35 0.62
C ILE A 418 -23.42 -11.61 -0.67
N ARG A 419 -23.91 -12.57 -1.46
CA ARG A 419 -23.39 -12.84 -2.80
C ARG A 419 -24.52 -12.74 -3.81
N VAL A 420 -24.27 -12.00 -4.87
CA VAL A 420 -25.19 -11.86 -6.00
C VAL A 420 -24.44 -12.27 -7.25
N ARG A 421 -25.02 -13.18 -8.01
CA ARG A 421 -24.50 -13.59 -9.32
C ARG A 421 -25.61 -13.49 -10.34
N GLN A 422 -25.31 -12.84 -11.46
CA GLN A 422 -26.20 -12.73 -12.62
C GLN A 422 -25.41 -13.09 -13.87
N VAL A 423 -26.03 -13.84 -14.78
CA VAL A 423 -25.40 -14.28 -16.03
C VAL A 423 -26.33 -14.04 -17.22
N PHE A 424 -25.73 -13.74 -18.36
CA PHE A 424 -26.40 -13.48 -19.62
C PHE A 424 -25.72 -14.33 -20.70
N GLU A 425 -26.50 -15.10 -21.46
CA GLU A 425 -25.97 -15.89 -22.58
C GLU A 425 -25.52 -14.96 -23.70
N ILE A 426 -24.32 -15.19 -24.26
CA ILE A 426 -23.79 -14.44 -25.38
C ILE A 426 -23.46 -15.38 -26.55
N ALA A 427 -23.68 -14.90 -27.77
CA ALA A 427 -23.38 -15.65 -28.97
C ALA A 427 -21.95 -15.41 -29.52
N GLU A 428 -21.20 -14.53 -28.87
CA GLU A 428 -19.87 -14.12 -29.27
C GLU A 428 -18.89 -15.30 -29.19
N LYS A 429 -18.09 -15.52 -30.25
CA LYS A 429 -17.10 -16.58 -30.33
C LYS A 429 -15.63 -16.05 -30.35
N GLY A 430 -15.47 -14.74 -30.33
CA GLY A 430 -14.18 -14.06 -30.38
C GLY A 430 -13.78 -13.40 -29.07
N PRO A 431 -12.81 -12.49 -29.12
CA PRO A 431 -12.46 -11.66 -27.98
C PRO A 431 -13.65 -10.82 -27.51
N VAL A 432 -13.84 -10.73 -26.21
CA VAL A 432 -14.89 -9.94 -25.57
C VAL A 432 -14.26 -8.87 -24.69
N GLN A 433 -14.69 -7.62 -24.84
CA GLN A 433 -14.26 -6.54 -24.00
C GLN A 433 -15.18 -6.42 -22.78
N LEU A 434 -14.58 -6.49 -21.59
CA LEU A 434 -15.23 -6.24 -20.31
C LEU A 434 -14.74 -4.90 -19.75
N SER A 435 -15.62 -4.15 -19.07
CA SER A 435 -15.18 -2.96 -18.34
C SER A 435 -15.92 -2.75 -17.01
N ILE A 436 -15.19 -2.14 -16.07
CA ILE A 436 -15.71 -1.64 -14.79
C ILE A 436 -15.36 -0.15 -14.73
N HIS A 437 -16.39 0.70 -14.66
CA HIS A 437 -16.24 2.12 -14.40
C HIS A 437 -16.52 2.38 -12.95
N THR A 438 -15.57 3.00 -12.25
CA THR A 438 -15.66 3.31 -10.83
C THR A 438 -16.02 4.77 -10.60
N GLY A 439 -16.65 5.06 -9.48
CA GLY A 439 -16.96 6.42 -9.05
C GLY A 439 -17.14 6.47 -7.54
N LYS A 440 -17.36 7.65 -6.96
CA LYS A 440 -17.56 7.83 -5.53
C LYS A 440 -18.80 7.10 -5.00
N ASP A 441 -19.85 7.00 -5.81
CA ASP A 441 -21.11 6.38 -5.39
C ASP A 441 -21.22 4.93 -5.85
N MET A 442 -20.78 4.63 -7.08
CA MET A 442 -21.03 3.35 -7.72
C MET A 442 -19.88 2.89 -8.60
N TYR A 443 -19.83 1.55 -8.74
CA TYR A 443 -19.12 0.82 -9.78
C TYR A 443 -20.12 0.31 -10.80
N ALA A 444 -19.96 0.63 -12.08
CA ALA A 444 -20.82 0.18 -13.18
C ALA A 444 -20.10 -0.86 -14.03
N PHE A 445 -20.80 -1.92 -14.44
CA PHE A 445 -20.25 -3.11 -15.09
C PHE A 445 -20.77 -3.21 -16.52
N PHE A 446 -19.85 -3.38 -17.47
CA PHE A 446 -20.22 -3.40 -18.89
C PHE A 446 -19.56 -4.55 -19.63
N VAL A 447 -20.21 -4.94 -20.74
CA VAL A 447 -19.64 -5.78 -21.80
C VAL A 447 -19.81 -5.06 -23.14
N ARG A 448 -18.83 -5.17 -24.03
CA ARG A 448 -18.94 -4.70 -25.41
C ARG A 448 -19.18 -5.90 -26.31
N MET A 449 -20.28 -5.88 -27.03
CA MET A 449 -20.68 -6.89 -28.01
C MET A 449 -21.10 -6.22 -29.32
N ASN A 450 -20.64 -6.77 -30.45
CA ASN A 450 -20.95 -6.22 -31.79
C ASN A 450 -20.65 -4.68 -31.94
N GLY A 451 -19.62 -4.21 -31.22
CA GLY A 451 -19.23 -2.80 -31.20
C GLY A 451 -20.03 -1.91 -30.23
N GLU A 452 -21.11 -2.40 -29.63
CA GLU A 452 -21.96 -1.67 -28.70
C GLU A 452 -21.63 -2.06 -27.23
N GLN A 453 -21.64 -1.09 -26.34
CA GLN A 453 -21.43 -1.27 -24.90
C GLN A 453 -22.79 -1.48 -24.20
N HIS A 454 -22.91 -2.57 -23.47
CA HIS A 454 -24.11 -2.95 -22.72
C HIS A 454 -23.84 -2.91 -21.22
N LEU A 455 -24.70 -2.22 -20.49
CA LEU A 455 -24.67 -2.20 -19.02
C LEU A 455 -25.19 -3.54 -18.46
N LEU A 456 -24.39 -4.21 -17.66
CA LEU A 456 -24.76 -5.46 -16.99
C LEU A 456 -25.33 -5.22 -15.59
N GLY A 457 -24.95 -4.11 -14.94
CA GLY A 457 -25.37 -3.77 -13.59
C GLY A 457 -24.37 -2.89 -12.86
N GLY A 458 -24.50 -2.77 -11.56
CA GLY A 458 -23.61 -1.96 -10.74
C GLY A 458 -23.53 -2.43 -9.29
N GLY A 459 -22.60 -1.86 -8.54
CA GLY A 459 -22.41 -2.04 -7.10
C GLY A 459 -22.09 -0.72 -6.41
N ALA A 460 -22.58 -0.53 -5.19
CA ALA A 460 -22.27 0.68 -4.42
C ALA A 460 -20.79 0.73 -4.05
N ALA A 461 -20.13 1.88 -4.21
CA ALA A 461 -18.73 2.07 -3.80
C ALA A 461 -18.52 1.80 -2.31
N ALA A 462 -19.51 2.14 -1.48
CA ALA A 462 -19.55 1.84 -0.05
C ALA A 462 -19.46 0.33 0.30
N GLY A 463 -19.77 -0.56 -0.66
CA GLY A 463 -19.60 -2.01 -0.48
C GLY A 463 -18.15 -2.49 -0.47
N LEU A 464 -17.22 -1.66 -0.89
CA LEU A 464 -15.77 -1.93 -0.91
C LEU A 464 -14.99 -0.92 -0.06
N CYS A 465 -15.57 -0.48 1.05
CA CYS A 465 -14.96 0.50 1.96
C CYS A 465 -14.48 -0.16 3.25
N THR A 466 -13.42 0.39 3.83
CA THR A 466 -12.90 -0.04 5.14
C THR A 466 -13.98 -0.04 6.21
N GLU A 467 -14.77 1.03 6.31
CA GLU A 467 -15.82 1.18 7.33
C GLU A 467 -17.04 0.30 7.09
N GLY A 468 -17.21 -0.19 5.85
CA GLY A 468 -18.27 -1.15 5.47
C GLY A 468 -17.94 -2.60 5.77
N THR A 469 -16.69 -2.92 6.13
CA THR A 469 -16.27 -4.28 6.45
C THR A 469 -16.54 -4.63 7.92
N ARG A 470 -16.89 -5.88 8.20
CA ARG A 470 -17.12 -6.35 9.59
C ARG A 470 -15.83 -6.52 10.38
N VAL A 471 -14.75 -6.83 9.71
CA VAL A 471 -13.41 -6.93 10.27
C VAL A 471 -12.63 -5.69 9.88
N LYS A 472 -11.81 -5.20 10.79
CA LYS A 472 -10.94 -4.07 10.51
C LYS A 472 -10.08 -4.41 9.29
N THR A 473 -10.14 -3.58 8.25
CA THR A 473 -9.34 -3.73 7.05
C THR A 473 -8.34 -2.59 6.93
N PHE A 474 -7.13 -2.93 6.47
CA PHE A 474 -6.02 -1.99 6.36
C PHE A 474 -5.61 -1.73 4.91
N THR A 475 -6.28 -2.40 3.96
CA THR A 475 -5.95 -2.35 2.53
C THR A 475 -6.81 -1.34 1.77
N GLY A 476 -6.76 -1.36 0.46
CA GLY A 476 -7.58 -0.58 -0.46
C GLY A 476 -7.99 -1.43 -1.66
N THR A 477 -8.79 -0.86 -2.54
CA THR A 477 -9.28 -1.56 -3.72
C THR A 477 -8.17 -1.78 -4.75
N PHE A 478 -8.09 -3.00 -5.28
CA PHE A 478 -7.30 -3.36 -6.45
C PHE A 478 -8.22 -3.59 -7.65
N LEU A 479 -7.78 -3.12 -8.81
CA LEU A 479 -8.43 -3.33 -10.10
C LEU A 479 -7.59 -4.29 -10.92
N GLY A 480 -8.15 -5.45 -11.32
CA GLY A 480 -7.29 -6.46 -11.94
C GLY A 480 -8.00 -7.53 -12.76
N MET A 481 -7.18 -8.33 -13.44
CA MET A 481 -7.58 -9.50 -14.21
C MET A 481 -7.54 -10.75 -13.31
N PHE A 482 -8.44 -11.69 -13.53
CA PHE A 482 -8.41 -12.98 -12.86
C PHE A 482 -8.75 -14.14 -13.80
N CYS A 483 -8.27 -15.32 -13.42
CA CYS A 483 -8.68 -16.59 -14.05
C CYS A 483 -8.98 -17.61 -12.94
N GLU A 484 -10.26 -17.94 -12.76
CA GLU A 484 -10.66 -18.90 -11.71
C GLU A 484 -10.36 -20.33 -12.15
N ARG A 485 -10.70 -20.68 -13.40
CA ARG A 485 -10.46 -22.03 -13.95
C ARG A 485 -10.22 -21.99 -15.45
N GLY A 486 -9.51 -22.99 -15.97
CA GLY A 486 -9.14 -23.09 -17.37
C GLY A 486 -8.11 -22.05 -17.77
N GLU A 487 -8.16 -21.59 -18.99
CA GLU A 487 -7.25 -20.57 -19.52
C GLU A 487 -8.01 -19.39 -20.12
N ALA A 488 -7.47 -18.20 -19.92
CA ALA A 488 -7.96 -16.99 -20.54
C ALA A 488 -6.79 -16.20 -21.15
N THR A 489 -6.92 -15.81 -22.41
CA THR A 489 -5.93 -14.97 -23.10
C THR A 489 -6.42 -13.56 -23.18
N PHE A 490 -5.71 -12.65 -22.56
CA PHE A 490 -5.94 -11.22 -22.56
C PHE A 490 -5.12 -10.56 -23.68
N SER A 491 -5.75 -9.71 -24.48
CA SER A 491 -5.12 -8.94 -25.55
C SER A 491 -5.01 -7.45 -25.26
N ALA A 492 -5.66 -6.96 -24.20
CA ALA A 492 -5.52 -5.62 -23.66
C ALA A 492 -5.90 -5.58 -22.18
N PHE A 493 -5.21 -4.73 -21.40
CA PHE A 493 -5.61 -4.36 -20.07
C PHE A 493 -5.23 -2.92 -19.78
N SER A 494 -6.18 -2.13 -19.32
CA SER A 494 -5.93 -0.74 -18.92
C SER A 494 -6.81 -0.31 -17.75
N VAL A 495 -6.29 0.61 -16.94
CA VAL A 495 -7.03 1.39 -15.97
C VAL A 495 -6.70 2.85 -16.22
N LYS A 496 -7.68 3.66 -16.55
CA LYS A 496 -7.53 5.08 -16.86
C LYS A 496 -8.34 5.89 -15.86
N GLU A 497 -7.77 6.99 -15.39
CA GLU A 497 -8.54 7.97 -14.61
C GLU A 497 -9.55 8.65 -15.55
N GLU A 498 -10.75 8.87 -15.05
CA GLU A 498 -11.82 9.62 -15.71
C GLU A 498 -12.04 10.93 -14.96
N GLU A 499 -12.58 11.94 -15.63
CA GLU A 499 -13.01 13.16 -14.97
C GLU A 499 -14.15 12.82 -13.99
N GLU A 500 -14.08 13.33 -12.76
CA GLU A 500 -15.20 13.20 -11.83
C GLU A 500 -16.38 14.02 -12.38
N ASP A 501 -17.49 13.34 -12.67
CA ASP A 501 -18.73 14.01 -13.09
C ASP A 501 -19.33 14.69 -11.83
N ASP A 502 -19.29 16.01 -11.77
CA ASP A 502 -19.85 16.85 -10.69
C ASP A 502 -21.41 16.81 -10.63
N ARG A 503 -22.04 15.66 -10.93
CA ARG A 503 -23.49 15.51 -10.89
C ARG A 503 -24.02 15.00 -9.59
#